data_8c54103cbee7935e329f354cce009b92
#
_entry.id   8c54103cbee7935e329f354cce009b92
#
_cell.length_a   1.000
_cell.length_b   1.000
_cell.length_c   1.000
_cell.angle_alpha   90.00
_cell.angle_beta   90.00
_cell.angle_gamma   90.00
#
_symmetry.space_group_name_H-M   'P 1'
#
loop_
_entity.id
_entity.type
_entity.pdbx_description
1 polymer ?
#
loop_
_entity_poly.entity_id
_entity_poly.type
_entity_poly.pdbx_seq_one_letter_code
_entity_poly.pdbx_strand_id
1 'polypeptide(L)'
;MTVAVVELAIPARPAYLSLVRLVVDAAVGSLAPGLTAARLDDLKIAVTEACANAIEAHEAIYAGGPVVVRCLIDDTQVTVQVVDHGQGFDPDRVETLPAATDPRRLRHESGLGIPLMRTLADEVSFVRAGEGTTVSLTVRRPPS
;
A
#
# COMPACT_ATOMS: atom_id res chain seq x y z
N MET A 1 -19.39 16.33 2.92
CA MET A 1 -17.92 16.23 2.95
C MET A 1 -17.43 15.78 1.59
N THR A 2 -16.56 16.56 0.99
CA THR A 2 -16.03 16.24 -0.33
C THR A 2 -14.76 15.41 -0.19
N VAL A 3 -14.69 14.30 -0.92
CA VAL A 3 -13.49 13.47 -0.97
C VAL A 3 -12.76 13.77 -2.28
N ALA A 4 -11.50 14.16 -2.17
CA ALA A 4 -10.63 14.26 -3.34
C ALA A 4 -10.06 12.88 -3.65
N VAL A 5 -10.08 12.48 -4.91
CA VAL A 5 -9.58 11.18 -5.36
C VAL A 5 -8.48 11.39 -6.40
N VAL A 6 -7.33 10.80 -6.14
CA VAL A 6 -6.23 10.72 -7.13
C VAL A 6 -5.93 9.25 -7.35
N GLU A 7 -6.00 8.81 -8.58
CA GLU A 7 -5.79 7.41 -8.93
C GLU A 7 -4.64 7.25 -9.90
N LEU A 8 -3.81 6.23 -9.67
CA LEU A 8 -2.68 5.89 -10.51
C LEU A 8 -2.69 4.38 -10.77
N ALA A 9 -2.67 4.00 -12.03
CA ALA A 9 -2.50 2.61 -12.43
C ALA A 9 -1.06 2.41 -12.92
N ILE A 10 -0.35 1.45 -12.33
CA ILE A 10 1.03 1.15 -12.69
C ILE A 10 1.17 -0.29 -13.18
N PRO A 11 2.09 -0.55 -14.11
CA PRO A 11 2.51 -1.92 -14.38
C PRO A 11 3.03 -2.55 -13.08
N ALA A 12 2.80 -3.86 -12.90
CA ALA A 12 3.20 -4.57 -11.70
C ALA A 12 4.71 -4.86 -11.72
N ARG A 13 5.52 -3.81 -11.64
CA ARG A 13 6.99 -3.87 -11.68
C ARG A 13 7.61 -2.94 -10.64
N PRO A 14 8.67 -3.38 -9.94
CA PRO A 14 9.31 -2.57 -8.89
C PRO A 14 9.80 -1.20 -9.36
N ALA A 15 10.14 -1.06 -10.65
CA ALA A 15 10.61 0.21 -11.22
C ALA A 15 9.61 1.35 -11.05
N TYR A 16 8.32 1.05 -10.86
CA TYR A 16 7.26 2.06 -10.72
C TYR A 16 7.00 2.49 -9.28
N LEU A 17 7.69 1.90 -8.30
CA LEU A 17 7.52 2.28 -6.89
C LEU A 17 7.90 3.74 -6.62
N SER A 18 8.91 4.25 -7.30
CA SER A 18 9.31 5.65 -7.16
C SER A 18 8.22 6.61 -7.67
N LEU A 19 7.52 6.23 -8.75
CA LEU A 19 6.40 7.01 -9.25
C LEU A 19 5.24 7.04 -8.26
N VAL A 20 4.94 5.91 -7.64
CA VAL A 20 3.91 5.85 -6.60
C VAL A 20 4.22 6.82 -5.47
N ARG A 21 5.47 6.82 -4.98
CA ARG A 21 5.89 7.74 -3.92
C ARG A 21 5.73 9.20 -4.33
N LEU A 22 6.10 9.54 -5.56
CA LEU A 22 5.96 10.91 -6.08
C LEU A 22 4.49 11.34 -6.15
N VAL A 23 3.61 10.46 -6.61
CA VAL A 23 2.18 10.78 -6.73
C VAL A 23 1.55 10.94 -5.35
N VAL A 24 1.86 10.06 -4.40
CA VAL A 24 1.35 10.16 -3.03
C VAL A 24 1.85 11.45 -2.39
N ASP A 25 3.12 11.75 -2.54
CA ASP A 25 3.73 12.97 -1.99
C ASP A 25 3.04 14.22 -2.55
N ALA A 26 2.86 14.29 -3.85
CA ALA A 26 2.23 15.43 -4.51
C ALA A 26 0.75 15.56 -4.14
N ALA A 27 0.01 14.46 -4.18
CA ALA A 27 -1.43 14.47 -3.90
C ALA A 27 -1.72 14.83 -2.44
N VAL A 28 -1.05 14.16 -1.51
CA VAL A 28 -1.28 14.37 -0.08
C VAL A 28 -0.72 15.72 0.35
N GLY A 29 0.46 16.08 -0.13
CA GLY A 29 1.07 17.39 0.18
C GLY A 29 0.20 18.56 -0.26
N SER A 30 -0.48 18.44 -1.40
CA SER A 30 -1.34 19.49 -1.93
C SER A 30 -2.72 19.51 -1.31
N LEU A 31 -3.31 18.33 -1.06
CA LEU A 31 -4.72 18.20 -0.67
C LEU A 31 -4.92 18.02 0.84
N ALA A 32 -3.85 17.70 1.56
CA ALA A 32 -3.89 17.55 3.02
C ALA A 32 -2.75 18.36 3.66
N PRO A 33 -2.74 19.69 3.50
CA PRO A 33 -1.61 20.51 3.93
C PRO A 33 -1.36 20.52 5.44
N GLY A 34 -2.34 20.11 6.24
CA GLY A 34 -2.18 19.99 7.70
C GLY A 34 -1.45 18.75 8.16
N LEU A 35 -1.20 17.80 7.28
CA LEU A 35 -0.49 16.58 7.63
C LEU A 35 1.01 16.90 7.74
N THR A 36 1.66 16.45 8.83
CA THR A 36 3.08 16.71 9.02
C THR A 36 3.93 15.94 8.00
N ALA A 37 5.13 16.46 7.73
CA ALA A 37 6.08 15.77 6.85
C ALA A 37 6.42 14.38 7.37
N ALA A 38 6.55 14.21 8.69
CA ALA A 38 6.82 12.91 9.31
C ALA A 38 5.70 11.91 9.05
N ARG A 39 4.43 12.33 9.18
CA ARG A 39 3.30 11.45 8.92
C ARG A 39 3.15 11.13 7.45
N LEU A 40 3.45 12.07 6.58
CA LEU A 40 3.47 11.82 5.13
C LEU A 40 4.56 10.81 4.78
N ASP A 41 5.74 10.91 5.37
CA ASP A 41 6.82 9.94 5.17
C ASP A 41 6.40 8.54 5.64
N ASP A 42 5.76 8.43 6.80
CA ASP A 42 5.23 7.16 7.31
C ASP A 42 4.24 6.54 6.31
N LEU A 43 3.33 7.35 5.80
CA LEU A 43 2.35 6.90 4.80
C LEU A 43 3.03 6.43 3.52
N LYS A 44 4.03 7.16 3.02
CA LYS A 44 4.77 6.77 1.82
C LYS A 44 5.47 5.43 1.99
N ILE A 45 6.06 5.18 3.14
CA ILE A 45 6.72 3.90 3.45
C ILE A 45 5.68 2.79 3.45
N ALA A 46 4.57 2.98 4.15
CA ALA A 46 3.50 1.98 4.23
C ALA A 46 2.93 1.65 2.84
N VAL A 47 2.68 2.67 2.02
CA VAL A 47 2.17 2.50 0.65
C VAL A 47 3.18 1.75 -0.22
N THR A 48 4.47 2.06 -0.08
CA THR A 48 5.53 1.37 -0.83
C THR A 48 5.53 -0.12 -0.51
N GLU A 49 5.41 -0.48 0.77
CA GLU A 49 5.33 -1.87 1.20
C GLU A 49 4.09 -2.58 0.64
N ALA A 50 2.94 -1.91 0.68
CA ALA A 50 1.70 -2.46 0.12
C ALA A 50 1.82 -2.68 -1.39
N CYS A 51 2.43 -1.75 -2.11
CA CYS A 51 2.66 -1.87 -3.55
C CYS A 51 3.65 -2.98 -3.88
N ALA A 52 4.72 -3.12 -3.10
CA ALA A 52 5.69 -4.19 -3.27
C ALA A 52 5.04 -5.56 -3.11
N ASN A 53 4.18 -5.71 -2.10
CA ASN A 53 3.41 -6.94 -1.89
C ASN A 53 2.45 -7.21 -3.05
N ALA A 54 1.78 -6.19 -3.57
CA ALA A 54 0.88 -6.32 -4.71
C ALA A 54 1.64 -6.76 -5.97
N ILE A 55 2.81 -6.19 -6.21
CA ILE A 55 3.66 -6.56 -7.34
C ILE A 55 4.11 -8.02 -7.23
N GLU A 56 4.54 -8.46 -6.05
CA GLU A 56 4.90 -9.86 -5.81
C GLU A 56 3.72 -10.80 -6.06
N ALA A 57 2.53 -10.41 -5.63
CA ALA A 57 1.32 -11.21 -5.84
C ALA A 57 1.01 -11.39 -7.34
N HIS A 58 1.22 -10.35 -8.15
CA HIS A 58 1.08 -10.43 -9.61
C HIS A 58 2.13 -11.34 -10.23
N GLU A 59 3.38 -11.20 -9.82
CA GLU A 59 4.48 -12.04 -10.32
C GLU A 59 4.26 -13.52 -10.01
N ALA A 60 3.75 -13.83 -8.82
CA ALA A 60 3.55 -15.20 -8.35
C ALA A 60 2.62 -16.02 -9.24
N ILE A 61 1.63 -15.37 -9.88
CA ILE A 61 0.67 -16.06 -10.75
C ILE A 61 0.73 -15.57 -12.20
N TYR A 62 1.74 -14.78 -12.54
CA TYR A 62 1.85 -14.14 -13.85
C TYR A 62 0.58 -13.38 -14.25
N ALA A 63 -0.04 -12.74 -13.26
CA ALA A 63 -1.25 -11.96 -13.51
C ALA A 63 -0.94 -10.77 -14.40
N GLY A 64 -1.78 -10.57 -15.40
CA GLY A 64 -1.76 -9.35 -16.19
C GLY A 64 -2.48 -8.21 -15.49
N GLY A 65 -2.40 -7.05 -16.08
CA GLY A 65 -3.09 -5.88 -15.58
C GLY A 65 -2.28 -5.05 -14.59
N PRO A 66 -2.75 -3.85 -14.28
CA PRO A 66 -2.05 -2.92 -13.42
C PRO A 66 -2.30 -3.19 -11.94
N VAL A 67 -1.40 -2.66 -11.11
CA VAL A 67 -1.69 -2.37 -9.71
C VAL A 67 -2.24 -0.96 -9.65
N VAL A 68 -3.35 -0.77 -8.97
CA VAL A 68 -4.00 0.54 -8.87
C VAL A 68 -3.79 1.12 -7.49
N VAL A 69 -3.31 2.34 -7.44
CA VAL A 69 -3.12 3.11 -6.20
C VAL A 69 -4.11 4.25 -6.21
N ARG A 70 -4.91 4.36 -5.17
CA ARG A 70 -5.97 5.36 -5.08
C ARG A 70 -5.84 6.13 -3.78
N CYS A 71 -5.64 7.44 -3.88
CA CYS A 71 -5.60 8.33 -2.72
C CYS A 71 -6.97 8.96 -2.52
N LEU A 72 -7.55 8.77 -1.35
CA LEU A 72 -8.84 9.32 -0.94
C LEU A 72 -8.58 10.30 0.20
N ILE A 73 -8.81 11.57 -0.05
CA ILE A 73 -8.45 12.63 0.89
C ILE A 73 -9.70 13.42 1.26
N ASP A 74 -10.04 13.42 2.54
CA ASP A 74 -11.11 14.23 3.08
C ASP A 74 -10.58 15.11 4.23
N ASP A 75 -11.49 15.82 4.92
CA ASP A 75 -11.09 16.77 5.96
C ASP A 75 -10.51 16.10 7.21
N THR A 76 -10.78 14.82 7.42
CA THR A 76 -10.42 14.11 8.65
C THR A 76 -9.30 13.09 8.46
N GLN A 77 -9.10 12.61 7.24
CA GLN A 77 -8.14 11.53 7.01
C GLN A 77 -7.69 11.44 5.56
N VAL A 78 -6.58 10.78 5.39
CA VAL A 78 -6.06 10.35 4.09
C VAL A 78 -6.06 8.84 4.08
N THR A 79 -6.68 8.24 3.07
CA THR A 79 -6.65 6.80 2.85
C THR A 79 -6.01 6.53 1.50
N VAL A 80 -5.02 5.65 1.49
CA VAL A 80 -4.45 5.15 0.25
C VAL A 80 -4.83 3.69 0.11
N GLN A 81 -5.46 3.36 -1.01
CA GLN A 81 -5.83 1.99 -1.35
C GLN A 81 -4.87 1.47 -2.40
N VAL A 82 -4.39 0.26 -2.19
CA VAL A 82 -3.59 -0.47 -3.17
C VAL A 82 -4.39 -1.69 -3.60
N VAL A 83 -4.77 -1.72 -4.87
CA VAL A 83 -5.63 -2.76 -5.42
C VAL A 83 -4.79 -3.63 -6.36
N ASP A 84 -4.72 -4.92 -6.06
CA ASP A 84 -4.10 -5.89 -6.95
C ASP A 84 -5.12 -6.93 -7.41
N HIS A 85 -4.80 -7.58 -8.51
CA HIS A 85 -5.58 -8.69 -9.08
C HIS A 85 -4.76 -9.98 -9.09
N GLY A 86 -3.69 -10.03 -8.30
CA GLY A 86 -2.85 -11.18 -8.14
C GLY A 86 -3.47 -12.20 -7.18
N GLN A 87 -2.64 -13.13 -6.71
CA GLN A 87 -3.08 -14.15 -5.77
C GLN A 87 -3.57 -13.57 -4.45
N GLY A 88 -3.19 -12.33 -4.15
CA GLY A 88 -3.42 -11.74 -2.86
C GLY A 88 -2.52 -12.37 -1.80
N PHE A 89 -2.71 -11.96 -0.59
CA PHE A 89 -2.04 -12.60 0.53
C PHE A 89 -3.00 -12.62 1.72
N ASP A 90 -2.78 -13.60 2.60
CA ASP A 90 -3.55 -13.74 3.82
C ASP A 90 -2.73 -13.11 4.96
N PRO A 91 -3.21 -12.03 5.58
CA PRO A 91 -2.48 -11.41 6.69
C PRO A 91 -2.20 -12.39 7.84
N ASP A 92 -3.09 -13.37 8.02
CA ASP A 92 -2.96 -14.37 9.07
C ASP A 92 -1.86 -15.40 8.78
N ARG A 93 -1.39 -15.47 7.53
CA ARG A 93 -0.30 -16.36 7.11
C ARG A 93 1.08 -15.72 7.18
N VAL A 94 1.18 -14.47 7.59
CA VAL A 94 2.47 -13.79 7.73
C VAL A 94 3.41 -14.54 8.68
N GLU A 95 2.83 -15.27 9.62
CA GLU A 95 3.57 -16.09 10.59
C GLU A 95 4.17 -17.36 9.98
N THR A 96 3.69 -17.78 8.81
CA THR A 96 4.18 -18.99 8.15
C THR A 96 5.26 -18.65 7.13
N LEU A 97 6.32 -17.99 7.61
CA LEU A 97 7.46 -17.70 6.75
C LEU A 97 8.16 -19.01 6.36
N PRO A 98 8.63 -19.12 5.12
CA PRO A 98 9.47 -20.25 4.71
C PRO A 98 10.72 -20.36 5.59
N ALA A 99 11.30 -21.55 5.64
CA ALA A 99 12.54 -21.77 6.39
C ALA A 99 13.61 -20.79 5.96
N ALA A 100 14.53 -20.47 6.88
CA ALA A 100 15.60 -19.48 6.65
C ALA A 100 16.45 -19.78 5.43
N THR A 101 16.56 -21.04 5.04
CA THR A 101 17.31 -21.50 3.88
C THR A 101 16.49 -21.51 2.58
N ASP A 102 15.18 -21.22 2.65
CA ASP A 102 14.34 -21.21 1.47
C ASP A 102 14.51 -19.87 0.73
N PRO A 103 14.79 -19.88 -0.58
CA PRO A 103 14.91 -18.64 -1.36
C PRO A 103 13.68 -17.73 -1.26
N ARG A 104 12.51 -18.31 -1.02
CA ARG A 104 11.28 -17.53 -0.82
C ARG A 104 11.32 -16.66 0.42
N ARG A 105 12.16 -16.99 1.38
CA ARG A 105 12.32 -16.17 2.59
C ARG A 105 12.91 -14.80 2.29
N LEU A 106 13.83 -14.72 1.33
CA LEU A 106 14.38 -13.44 0.88
C LEU A 106 13.31 -12.55 0.27
N ARG A 107 12.32 -13.14 -0.40
CA ARG A 107 11.14 -12.43 -0.89
C ARG A 107 10.20 -12.03 0.24
N HIS A 108 10.20 -12.79 1.31
CA HIS A 108 9.33 -12.58 2.46
C HIS A 108 9.96 -11.73 3.57
N GLU A 109 11.09 -11.09 3.33
CA GLU A 109 11.43 -9.91 4.11
C GLU A 109 10.28 -8.90 4.04
N SER A 110 9.53 -8.90 2.93
CA SER A 110 8.25 -8.24 2.81
C SER A 110 7.18 -8.74 3.78
N GLY A 111 7.33 -9.92 4.39
CA GLY A 111 6.46 -10.37 5.48
C GLY A 111 6.51 -9.45 6.70
N LEU A 112 7.59 -8.71 6.85
CA LEU A 112 7.72 -7.64 7.84
C LEU A 112 6.95 -6.38 7.42
N GLY A 113 6.55 -6.29 6.16
CA GLY A 113 5.80 -5.15 5.62
C GLY A 113 4.45 -4.95 6.28
N ILE A 114 3.73 -6.03 6.64
CA ILE A 114 2.41 -5.91 7.28
C ILE A 114 2.53 -5.33 8.69
N PRO A 115 3.39 -5.84 9.58
CA PRO A 115 3.63 -5.19 10.87
C PRO A 115 4.11 -3.75 10.72
N LEU A 116 4.94 -3.47 9.73
CA LEU A 116 5.42 -2.12 9.44
C LEU A 116 4.27 -1.20 9.03
N MET A 117 3.39 -1.65 8.14
CA MET A 117 2.20 -0.88 7.74
C MET A 117 1.34 -0.54 8.97
N ARG A 118 1.10 -1.51 9.85
CA ARG A 118 0.28 -1.31 11.05
C ARG A 118 0.93 -0.38 12.07
N THR A 119 2.25 -0.28 12.05
CA THR A 119 2.98 0.65 12.90
C THR A 119 2.92 2.07 12.34
N LEU A 120 3.02 2.22 11.01
CA LEU A 120 3.15 3.52 10.36
C LEU A 120 1.81 4.18 10.04
N ALA A 121 0.77 3.40 9.77
CA ALA A 121 -0.57 3.94 9.51
C ALA A 121 -1.44 3.86 10.77
N ASP A 122 -2.43 4.74 10.86
CA ASP A 122 -3.38 4.71 11.97
C ASP A 122 -4.34 3.52 11.85
N GLU A 123 -4.71 3.16 10.63
CA GLU A 123 -5.55 1.99 10.35
C GLU A 123 -5.07 1.30 9.09
N VAL A 124 -5.10 -0.02 9.10
CA VAL A 124 -4.81 -0.86 7.94
C VAL A 124 -5.91 -1.88 7.80
N SER A 125 -6.49 -1.99 6.61
CA SER A 125 -7.47 -3.03 6.33
C SER A 125 -7.09 -3.79 5.06
N PHE A 126 -7.46 -5.06 5.03
CA PHE A 126 -7.23 -5.95 3.89
C PHE A 126 -8.58 -6.56 3.50
N VAL A 127 -8.97 -6.34 2.24
CA VAL A 127 -10.21 -6.91 1.71
C VAL A 127 -9.86 -7.76 0.50
N ARG A 128 -10.20 -9.04 0.58
CA ARG A 128 -10.07 -9.93 -0.58
C ARG A 128 -11.36 -9.89 -1.37
N ALA A 129 -11.24 -9.66 -2.66
CA ALA A 129 -12.38 -9.65 -3.58
C ALA A 129 -12.00 -10.48 -4.80
N GLY A 130 -12.65 -11.64 -4.96
CA GLY A 130 -12.29 -12.59 -6.01
C GLY A 130 -10.84 -13.05 -5.83
N GLU A 131 -10.01 -12.87 -6.86
CA GLU A 131 -8.60 -13.26 -6.84
C GLU A 131 -7.68 -12.15 -6.35
N GLY A 132 -8.21 -10.92 -6.16
CA GLY A 132 -7.42 -9.77 -5.80
C GLY A 132 -7.53 -9.38 -4.34
N THR A 133 -6.73 -8.40 -3.95
CA THR A 133 -6.73 -7.83 -2.61
C THR A 133 -6.71 -6.31 -2.71
N THR A 134 -7.47 -5.67 -1.84
CA THR A 134 -7.38 -4.23 -1.61
C THR A 134 -6.82 -3.99 -0.22
N VAL A 135 -5.69 -3.32 -0.15
CA VAL A 135 -5.10 -2.85 1.10
C VAL A 135 -5.45 -1.39 1.26
N SER A 136 -6.03 -1.02 2.39
CA SER A 136 -6.36 0.39 2.70
C SER A 136 -5.52 0.85 3.88
N LEU A 137 -4.78 1.91 3.69
CA LEU A 137 -3.90 2.51 4.68
C LEU A 137 -4.42 3.90 5.01
N THR A 138 -4.80 4.13 6.26
CA THR A 138 -5.41 5.39 6.68
C THR A 138 -4.53 6.11 7.68
N VAL A 139 -4.31 7.39 7.45
CA VAL A 139 -3.64 8.31 8.38
C VAL A 139 -4.61 9.46 8.68
N ARG A 140 -4.85 9.73 9.95
CA ARG A 140 -5.75 10.79 10.38
C ARG A 140 -5.09 12.14 10.24
N ARG A 141 -5.87 13.10 9.80
CA ARG A 141 -5.43 14.50 9.73
C ARG A 141 -5.67 15.16 11.09
N PRO A 142 -4.76 16.03 11.53
CA PRO A 142 -5.04 16.82 12.73
C PRO A 142 -6.24 17.74 12.48
N PRO A 143 -7.03 18.04 13.51
CA PRO A 143 -8.10 19.02 13.38
C PRO A 143 -7.52 20.38 13.00
N SER A 144 -8.15 21.05 12.07
CA SER A 144 -7.77 22.38 11.64
C SER A 144 -8.31 23.45 12.58
#